data_a04c9c4831d4c2629d1341b2009964e5
#
_entry.id   a04c9c4831d4c2629d1341b2009964e5
#
_cell.length_a   1.000
_cell.length_b   1.000
_cell.length_c   1.000
_cell.angle_alpha   90.00
_cell.angle_beta   90.00
_cell.angle_gamma   90.00
#
_symmetry.space_group_name_H-M   'P 1'
#
loop_
_entity.id
_entity.type
_entity.pdbx_description
1 polymer ?
#
loop_
_entity_poly.entity_id
_entity_poly.type
_entity_poly.pdbx_seq_one_letter_code
_entity_poly.pdbx_strand_id
1 'polypeptide(L)'
;MFKTYELFDHRNINDLVPEIIYYYLFKGLSLTAIEQKLFKTEDYHGWLSKTFLNYYGIDTEKENKGIYAEKTVPEVVEALYKSSNIAHVRVAKLLKEKYL
;
A
#
# COMPACT_ATOMS: atom_id res chain seq x y z
N MET A 1 -4.35 -5.34 22.07
CA MET A 1 -2.94 -4.95 22.08
C MET A 1 -2.01 -6.11 21.75
N PHE A 2 -2.08 -7.17 22.51
CA PHE A 2 -1.22 -8.32 22.25
C PHE A 2 -1.46 -8.98 20.92
N LYS A 3 -2.71 -8.96 20.47
CA LYS A 3 -3.06 -9.49 19.16
C LYS A 3 -2.35 -8.76 18.03
N THR A 4 -1.95 -7.51 18.26
CA THR A 4 -1.22 -6.75 17.26
C THR A 4 0.11 -7.42 16.94
N TYR A 5 0.81 -7.88 17.97
CA TYR A 5 2.09 -8.56 17.76
C TYR A 5 1.92 -9.90 17.08
N GLU A 6 0.85 -10.60 17.40
CA GLU A 6 0.57 -11.89 16.78
C GLU A 6 0.19 -11.75 15.32
N LEU A 7 -0.58 -10.69 14.99
CA LEU A 7 -1.02 -10.43 13.63
C LEU A 7 0.05 -9.74 12.81
N PHE A 8 0.89 -8.91 13.44
CA PHE A 8 1.86 -8.08 12.76
C PHE A 8 3.27 -8.44 13.17
N ASP A 9 3.68 -9.64 12.84
CA ASP A 9 5.08 -9.98 12.81
C ASP A 9 5.74 -9.00 11.85
N HIS A 10 6.87 -8.42 12.22
CA HIS A 10 7.54 -7.42 11.41
C HIS A 10 7.80 -7.88 9.98
N ARG A 11 8.11 -9.15 9.80
CA ARG A 11 8.35 -9.70 8.47
C ARG A 11 7.08 -9.70 7.65
N ASN A 12 5.97 -10.09 8.27
CA ASN A 12 4.69 -10.14 7.58
C ASN A 12 4.21 -8.75 7.17
N ILE A 13 4.44 -7.77 8.03
CA ILE A 13 4.07 -6.39 7.73
C ILE A 13 4.82 -5.90 6.49
N ASN A 14 6.13 -6.11 6.46
CA ASN A 14 6.94 -5.68 5.33
C ASN A 14 6.52 -6.37 4.04
N ASP A 15 6.16 -7.65 4.13
CA ASP A 15 5.69 -8.40 2.98
C ASP A 15 4.34 -7.89 2.47
N LEU A 16 3.53 -7.34 3.35
CA LEU A 16 2.19 -6.88 3.00
C LEU A 16 2.14 -5.44 2.49
N VAL A 17 3.17 -4.65 2.74
CA VAL A 17 3.20 -3.26 2.30
C VAL A 17 2.97 -3.09 0.80
N PRO A 18 3.64 -3.86 -0.08
CA PRO A 18 3.37 -3.76 -1.52
C PRO A 18 1.91 -4.05 -1.85
N GLU A 19 1.29 -5.00 -1.17
CA GLU A 19 -0.11 -5.32 -1.40
C GLU A 19 -1.04 -4.21 -0.93
N ILE A 20 -0.72 -3.58 0.20
CA ILE A 20 -1.49 -2.44 0.68
C ILE A 20 -1.47 -1.33 -0.38
N ILE A 21 -0.28 -1.02 -0.91
CA ILE A 21 -0.12 0.00 -1.94
C ILE A 21 -0.90 -0.38 -3.19
N TYR A 22 -0.79 -1.62 -3.62
CA TYR A 22 -1.46 -2.10 -4.82
C TYR A 22 -2.99 -2.01 -4.68
N TYR A 23 -3.53 -2.50 -3.58
CA TYR A 23 -4.98 -2.47 -3.39
C TYR A 23 -5.52 -1.05 -3.28
N TYR A 24 -4.73 -0.15 -2.72
CA TYR A 24 -5.15 1.23 -2.58
C TYR A 24 -5.10 1.98 -3.91
N LEU A 25 -3.96 1.93 -4.58
CA LEU A 25 -3.74 2.72 -5.79
C LEU A 25 -4.37 2.11 -7.04
N PHE A 26 -4.37 0.79 -7.18
CA PHE A 26 -4.88 0.13 -8.38
C PHE A 26 -6.30 -0.39 -8.22
N LYS A 27 -6.63 -0.96 -7.08
CA LYS A 27 -7.95 -1.55 -6.87
C LYS A 27 -8.95 -0.60 -6.24
N GLY A 28 -8.49 0.50 -5.69
CA GLY A 28 -9.37 1.51 -5.13
C GLY A 28 -10.11 1.06 -3.87
N LEU A 29 -9.54 0.13 -3.13
CA LEU A 29 -10.16 -0.33 -1.89
C LEU A 29 -10.02 0.70 -0.80
N SER A 30 -11.03 0.78 0.08
CA SER A 30 -10.94 1.61 1.26
C SER A 30 -9.89 1.05 2.22
N LEU A 31 -9.41 1.89 3.13
CA LEU A 31 -8.40 1.46 4.10
C LEU A 31 -8.91 0.31 4.96
N THR A 32 -10.17 0.39 5.39
CA THR A 32 -10.78 -0.68 6.18
C THR A 32 -10.89 -1.97 5.36
N ALA A 33 -11.27 -1.87 4.10
CA ALA A 33 -11.38 -3.04 3.23
C ALA A 33 -10.03 -3.72 3.01
N ILE A 34 -8.96 -2.92 2.89
CA ILE A 34 -7.61 -3.47 2.76
C ILE A 34 -7.23 -4.26 4.01
N GLU A 35 -7.51 -3.70 5.18
CA GLU A 35 -7.21 -4.38 6.44
C GLU A 35 -8.01 -5.65 6.60
N GLN A 36 -9.28 -5.61 6.25
CA GLN A 36 -10.13 -6.79 6.29
C GLN A 36 -9.57 -7.89 5.39
N LYS A 37 -9.11 -7.51 4.22
CA LYS A 37 -8.59 -8.46 3.24
C LYS A 37 -7.24 -9.05 3.63
N LEU A 38 -6.32 -8.21 4.09
CA LEU A 38 -4.95 -8.64 4.37
C LEU A 38 -4.74 -9.13 5.79
N PHE A 39 -5.43 -8.51 6.74
CA PHE A 39 -5.26 -8.86 8.16
C PHE A 39 -6.48 -9.58 8.72
N LYS A 40 -7.54 -9.66 7.94
CA LYS A 40 -8.80 -10.31 8.33
C LYS A 40 -9.39 -9.71 9.59
N THR A 41 -9.27 -8.40 9.73
CA THR A 41 -9.80 -7.67 10.88
C THR A 41 -10.19 -6.27 10.46
N GLU A 42 -11.15 -5.69 11.17
CA GLU A 42 -11.53 -4.29 11.00
C GLU A 42 -11.18 -3.48 12.25
N ASP A 43 -10.46 -4.10 13.18
CA ASP A 43 -10.19 -3.51 14.49
C ASP A 43 -9.44 -2.18 14.43
N TYR A 44 -8.71 -1.95 13.36
CA TYR A 44 -7.89 -0.73 13.22
C TYR A 44 -8.56 0.36 12.42
N HIS A 45 -9.76 0.10 11.90
CA HIS A 45 -10.56 1.10 11.16
C HIS A 45 -9.78 1.81 10.06
N GLY A 46 -8.88 1.09 9.41
CA GLY A 46 -8.07 1.66 8.32
C GLY A 46 -6.82 2.37 8.79
N TRP A 47 -6.61 2.48 10.09
CA TRP A 47 -5.52 3.26 10.64
C TRP A 47 -4.14 2.72 10.28
N LEU A 48 -4.01 1.41 10.29
CA LEU A 48 -2.73 0.77 9.99
C LEU A 48 -2.34 0.97 8.53
N SER A 49 -3.29 0.75 7.62
CA SER A 49 -3.06 0.97 6.20
C SER A 49 -2.72 2.43 5.93
N LYS A 50 -3.42 3.35 6.57
CA LYS A 50 -3.14 4.78 6.43
C LYS A 50 -1.70 5.09 6.84
N THR A 51 -1.26 4.53 7.96
CA THR A 51 0.08 4.77 8.47
C THR A 51 1.13 4.31 7.48
N PHE A 52 0.99 3.11 6.92
CA PHE A 52 1.95 2.59 5.95
C PHE A 52 1.95 3.40 4.66
N LEU A 53 0.78 3.74 4.14
CA LEU A 53 0.68 4.52 2.92
C LEU A 53 1.33 5.89 3.10
N ASN A 54 1.05 6.57 4.21
CA ASN A 54 1.65 7.86 4.48
C ASN A 54 3.16 7.77 4.66
N TYR A 55 3.63 6.69 5.28
CA TYR A 55 5.07 6.48 5.45
C TYR A 55 5.81 6.42 4.11
N TYR A 56 5.16 5.87 3.09
CA TYR A 56 5.75 5.76 1.76
C TYR A 56 5.36 6.94 0.86
N GLY A 57 4.81 7.99 1.44
CA GLY A 57 4.54 9.23 0.70
C GLY A 57 3.21 9.25 -0.04
N ILE A 58 2.33 8.31 0.23
CA ILE A 58 1.01 8.29 -0.38
C ILE A 58 0.03 8.96 0.60
N ASP A 59 -0.42 10.14 0.24
CA ASP A 59 -1.32 10.93 1.10
C ASP A 59 -2.75 10.40 0.96
N THR A 60 -3.26 9.80 2.02
CA THR A 60 -4.60 9.19 2.01
C THR A 60 -5.72 10.21 2.16
N GLU A 61 -5.38 11.46 2.45
CA GLU A 61 -6.37 12.54 2.52
C GLU A 61 -6.59 13.19 1.16
N LYS A 62 -5.77 12.85 0.18
CA LYS A 62 -5.95 13.27 -1.21
C LYS A 62 -6.59 12.16 -2.00
N GLU A 63 -7.06 12.48 -3.20
CA GLU A 63 -7.74 11.49 -4.03
C GLU A 63 -6.74 10.60 -4.76
N ASN A 64 -6.07 9.74 -4.01
CA ASN A 64 -5.13 8.77 -4.56
C ASN A 64 -5.72 7.36 -4.69
N LYS A 65 -6.85 7.12 -4.04
CA LYS A 65 -7.47 5.80 -4.05
C LYS A 65 -7.94 5.45 -5.47
N GLY A 66 -7.40 4.36 -5.99
CA GLY A 66 -7.75 3.91 -7.34
C GLY A 66 -7.22 4.77 -8.47
N ILE A 67 -6.26 5.62 -8.18
CA ILE A 67 -5.72 6.55 -9.19
C ILE A 67 -5.11 5.82 -10.39
N TYR A 68 -4.65 4.60 -10.20
CA TYR A 68 -4.07 3.79 -11.27
C TYR A 68 -4.97 2.62 -11.69
N ALA A 69 -6.28 2.74 -11.47
CA ALA A 69 -7.21 1.64 -11.73
C ALA A 69 -7.18 1.15 -13.18
N GLU A 70 -6.88 2.03 -14.13
CA GLU A 70 -6.82 1.68 -15.55
C GLU A 70 -5.41 1.48 -16.06
N LYS A 71 -4.44 1.46 -15.17
CA LYS A 71 -3.03 1.29 -15.53
C LYS A 71 -2.54 -0.10 -15.15
N THR A 72 -1.49 -0.54 -15.82
CA THR A 72 -0.82 -1.79 -15.43
C THR A 72 0.30 -1.49 -14.45
N VAL A 73 0.71 -2.48 -13.69
CA VAL A 73 1.81 -2.31 -12.74
C VAL A 73 3.09 -1.90 -13.47
N PRO A 74 3.50 -2.55 -14.59
CA PRO A 74 4.71 -2.13 -15.30
C PRO A 74 4.69 -0.67 -15.73
N GLU A 75 3.56 -0.18 -16.23
CA GLU A 75 3.44 1.23 -16.63
C GLU A 75 3.69 2.17 -15.47
N VAL A 76 3.07 1.88 -14.33
CA VAL A 76 3.18 2.72 -13.15
C VAL A 76 4.58 2.67 -12.57
N VAL A 77 5.17 1.47 -12.49
CA VAL A 77 6.53 1.32 -11.99
C VAL A 77 7.51 2.13 -12.84
N GLU A 78 7.39 2.05 -14.16
CA GLU A 78 8.26 2.81 -15.05
C GLU A 78 8.10 4.32 -14.82
N ALA A 79 6.86 4.79 -14.75
CA ALA A 79 6.59 6.21 -14.54
C ALA A 79 7.13 6.70 -13.20
N LEU A 80 6.96 5.92 -12.14
CA LEU A 80 7.42 6.29 -10.82
C LEU A 80 8.95 6.30 -10.73
N TYR A 81 9.63 5.39 -11.43
CA TYR A 81 11.10 5.41 -11.47
C TYR A 81 11.66 6.65 -12.14
N LYS A 82 10.93 7.23 -13.07
CA LYS A 82 11.35 8.44 -13.75
C LYS A 82 11.09 9.70 -12.95
N SER A 83 10.35 9.57 -11.85
CA SER A 83 10.05 10.72 -11.01
C SER A 83 11.29 11.18 -10.24
N SER A 84 11.40 12.49 -10.03
CA SER A 84 12.45 13.03 -9.19
C SER A 84 12.14 12.90 -7.69
N ASN A 85 10.92 12.47 -7.37
CA ASN A 85 10.48 12.31 -5.98
C ASN A 85 10.93 10.95 -5.47
N ILE A 86 11.75 10.95 -4.44
CA ILE A 86 12.30 9.73 -3.85
C ILE A 86 11.20 8.80 -3.33
N ALA A 87 10.11 9.35 -2.82
CA ALA A 87 8.98 8.54 -2.35
C ALA A 87 8.37 7.74 -3.51
N HIS A 88 8.27 8.33 -4.68
CA HIS A 88 7.75 7.63 -5.87
C HIS A 88 8.65 6.46 -6.26
N VAL A 89 9.96 6.67 -6.20
CA VAL A 89 10.93 5.61 -6.53
C VAL A 89 10.82 4.47 -5.53
N ARG A 90 10.62 4.77 -4.25
CA ARG A 90 10.46 3.74 -3.23
C ARG A 90 9.21 2.90 -3.45
N VAL A 91 8.11 3.54 -3.81
CA VAL A 91 6.86 2.83 -4.15
C VAL A 91 7.07 1.94 -5.38
N ALA A 92 7.72 2.46 -6.40
CA ALA A 92 8.03 1.68 -7.61
C ALA A 92 8.82 0.43 -7.28
N LYS A 93 9.80 0.57 -6.40
CA LYS A 93 10.65 -0.55 -5.99
C LYS A 93 9.84 -1.65 -5.30
N LEU A 94 8.96 -1.25 -4.40
CA LEU A 94 8.10 -2.20 -3.69
C LEU A 94 7.16 -2.93 -4.66
N LEU A 95 6.56 -2.21 -5.58
CA LEU A 95 5.66 -2.81 -6.56
C LEU A 95 6.41 -3.77 -7.48
N LYS A 96 7.61 -3.39 -7.89
CA LYS A 96 8.43 -4.23 -8.75
C LYS A 96 8.80 -5.53 -8.06
N GLU A 97 9.22 -5.46 -6.81
CA GLU A 97 9.64 -6.64 -6.06
C GLU A 97 8.52 -7.65 -5.88
N LYS A 98 7.28 -7.18 -5.73
CA LYS A 98 6.15 -8.06 -5.47
C LYS A 98 5.47 -8.54 -6.76
N TYR A 99 5.33 -7.66 -7.74
CA TYR A 99 4.46 -7.94 -8.89
C TYR A 99 5.22 -8.10 -10.23
N LEU A 100 6.46 -7.82 -10.25
CA LEU A 100 7.29 -7.98 -11.42
C LEU A 100 8.51 -8.84 -11.14
#